data_4639a575280160f6cabfeccd077bfd2b
#
_entry.id   4639a575280160f6cabfeccd077bfd2b
#
_cell.length_a   1.000
_cell.length_b   1.000
_cell.length_c   1.000
_cell.angle_alpha   90.00
_cell.angle_beta   90.00
_cell.angle_gamma   90.00
#
_symmetry.space_group_name_H-M   'P 1'
#
loop_
_entity.id
_entity.type
_entity.pdbx_description
1 polymer ?
#
loop_
_entity_poly.entity_id
_entity_poly.type
_entity_poly.pdbx_seq_one_letter_code
_entity_poly.pdbx_strand_id
1 'polypeptide(L)'
;MAWKMIEGYKYPYRVSDEGEVERQWQNGKWKKIKPYPYNKRWLVELKLLDGGRKRVPVSELVADAFMGGTPPGMLRVHRNGMQQDNAVENIIFLTRSQSSKRQRPGNCLPVAKLDQMGRVVAIYKSGAEAARKNHISQQAISARCNGRIKDTRRLDGYAYVFANMERRK
;
A
#
# COMPACT_ATOMS: atom_id res chain seq x y z
N MET A 1 -12.79 7.81 -21.31
CA MET A 1 -13.46 7.79 -20.00
C MET A 1 -14.86 7.22 -20.18
N ALA A 2 -15.08 6.04 -19.69
CA ALA A 2 -16.37 5.34 -19.70
C ALA A 2 -17.07 5.51 -18.36
N TRP A 3 -18.41 5.64 -18.34
CA TRP A 3 -19.19 5.79 -17.12
C TRP A 3 -20.16 4.62 -16.95
N LYS A 4 -20.30 4.13 -15.73
CA LYS A 4 -21.31 3.12 -15.37
C LYS A 4 -22.12 3.56 -14.15
N MET A 5 -23.40 3.22 -14.16
CA MET A 5 -24.32 3.52 -13.05
C MET A 5 -23.99 2.62 -11.86
N ILE A 6 -24.18 3.17 -10.64
CA ILE A 6 -24.05 2.47 -9.39
C ILE A 6 -25.46 2.28 -8.81
N GLU A 7 -25.88 1.03 -8.66
CA GLU A 7 -27.20 0.69 -8.20
C GLU A 7 -27.28 0.52 -6.67
N GLY A 8 -28.50 0.52 -6.08
CA GLY A 8 -28.73 0.27 -4.67
C GLY A 8 -28.65 1.51 -3.76
N TYR A 9 -28.60 2.71 -4.33
CA TYR A 9 -28.52 3.97 -3.57
C TYR A 9 -29.72 4.88 -3.85
N LYS A 10 -29.98 5.82 -2.93
CA LYS A 10 -31.14 6.73 -2.98
C LYS A 10 -31.11 7.65 -4.20
N TYR A 11 -29.95 8.08 -4.62
CA TYR A 11 -29.78 8.98 -5.77
C TYR A 11 -29.06 8.24 -6.88
N PRO A 12 -29.24 8.66 -8.13
CA PRO A 12 -28.44 8.16 -9.23
C PRO A 12 -26.96 8.56 -9.04
N TYR A 13 -26.11 7.58 -8.96
CA TYR A 13 -24.65 7.74 -8.93
C TYR A 13 -24.05 7.02 -10.11
N ARG A 14 -22.92 7.52 -10.58
CA ARG A 14 -22.10 6.85 -11.60
C ARG A 14 -20.62 6.92 -11.25
N VAL A 15 -19.86 5.96 -11.73
CA VAL A 15 -18.42 5.90 -11.58
C VAL A 15 -17.76 5.77 -12.95
N SER A 16 -16.61 6.43 -13.13
CA SER A 16 -15.82 6.30 -14.35
C SER A 16 -14.78 5.18 -14.21
N ASP A 17 -14.28 4.73 -15.37
CA ASP A 17 -13.13 3.84 -15.49
C ASP A 17 -11.83 4.43 -14.91
N GLU A 18 -11.75 5.74 -14.71
CA GLU A 18 -10.64 6.44 -14.07
C GLU A 18 -10.83 6.63 -12.54
N GLY A 19 -11.99 6.21 -11.99
CA GLY A 19 -12.29 6.32 -10.55
C GLY A 19 -12.90 7.66 -10.15
N GLU A 20 -13.48 8.39 -11.07
CA GLU A 20 -14.30 9.55 -10.74
C GLU A 20 -15.71 9.10 -10.36
N VAL A 21 -16.30 9.74 -9.34
CA VAL A 21 -17.66 9.44 -8.88
C VAL A 21 -18.52 10.69 -9.00
N GLU A 22 -19.70 10.54 -9.58
CA GLU A 22 -20.66 11.62 -9.74
C GLU A 22 -22.05 11.24 -9.25
N ARG A 23 -22.79 12.23 -8.82
CA ARG A 23 -24.21 12.14 -8.44
C ARG A 23 -25.04 13.01 -9.39
N GLN A 24 -26.18 12.50 -9.81
CA GLN A 24 -27.18 13.29 -10.54
C GLN A 24 -28.03 14.11 -9.57
N TRP A 25 -28.18 15.39 -9.88
CA TRP A 25 -29.06 16.29 -9.16
C TRP A 25 -30.46 16.31 -9.76
N GLN A 26 -31.44 16.92 -9.02
CA GLN A 26 -32.84 17.03 -9.48
C GLN A 26 -32.99 17.73 -10.82
N ASN A 27 -32.07 18.60 -11.18
CA ASN A 27 -32.04 19.30 -12.47
C ASN A 27 -31.39 18.47 -13.61
N GLY A 28 -31.17 17.18 -13.40
CA GLY A 28 -30.54 16.27 -14.35
C GLY A 28 -29.03 16.41 -14.52
N LYS A 29 -28.41 17.45 -13.93
CA LYS A 29 -26.96 17.67 -14.06
C LYS A 29 -26.17 16.73 -13.16
N TRP A 30 -25.05 16.23 -13.67
CA TRP A 30 -24.08 15.44 -12.91
C TRP A 30 -23.12 16.34 -12.15
N LYS A 31 -22.84 16.02 -10.92
CA LYS A 31 -21.87 16.72 -10.07
C LYS A 31 -20.89 15.73 -9.45
N LYS A 32 -19.61 16.03 -9.62
CA LYS A 32 -18.51 15.25 -9.08
C LYS A 32 -18.54 15.24 -7.55
N ILE A 33 -18.40 14.04 -6.97
CA ILE A 33 -18.22 13.84 -5.55
C ILE A 33 -16.73 13.78 -5.28
N LYS A 34 -16.23 14.64 -4.40
CA LYS A 34 -14.82 14.66 -4.02
C LYS A 34 -14.54 13.50 -3.04
N PRO A 35 -13.68 12.52 -3.41
CA PRO A 35 -13.28 11.48 -2.47
C PRO A 35 -12.42 12.08 -1.35
N TYR A 36 -12.42 11.45 -0.19
CA TYR A 36 -11.59 11.83 0.95
C TYR A 36 -10.79 10.64 1.46
N PRO A 37 -9.56 10.88 2.00
CA PRO A 37 -8.72 9.80 2.51
C PRO A 37 -9.19 9.33 3.88
N TYR A 38 -9.27 8.01 4.07
CA TYR A 38 -9.51 7.37 5.35
C TYR A 38 -8.80 6.01 5.42
N ASN A 39 -7.98 5.79 6.44
CA ASN A 39 -7.21 4.55 6.63
C ASN A 39 -6.47 4.08 5.36
N LYS A 40 -5.73 4.99 4.73
CA LYS A 40 -4.99 4.74 3.48
C LYS A 40 -5.87 4.37 2.28
N ARG A 41 -7.19 4.64 2.32
CA ARG A 41 -8.13 4.41 1.22
C ARG A 41 -8.80 5.72 0.84
N TRP A 42 -9.23 5.84 -0.38
CA TRP A 42 -10.02 6.96 -0.86
C TRP A 42 -11.49 6.53 -0.87
N LEU A 43 -12.31 7.21 -0.06
CA LEU A 43 -13.72 6.90 0.15
C LEU A 43 -14.61 8.00 -0.42
N VAL A 44 -15.81 7.60 -0.82
CA VAL A 44 -16.95 8.50 -1.03
C VAL A 44 -18.09 8.11 -0.10
N GLU A 45 -18.92 9.08 0.27
CA GLU A 45 -20.11 8.85 1.07
C GLU A 45 -21.34 8.88 0.17
N LEU A 46 -22.04 7.76 0.09
CA LEU A 46 -23.25 7.58 -0.72
C LEU A 46 -24.47 7.44 0.17
N LYS A 47 -25.62 7.98 -0.28
CA LYS A 47 -26.87 7.93 0.49
C LYS A 47 -27.65 6.67 0.15
N LEU A 48 -27.98 5.88 1.17
CA LEU A 48 -28.77 4.66 1.05
C LEU A 48 -30.25 4.95 0.85
N LEU A 49 -31.01 3.95 0.40
CA LEU A 49 -32.47 4.04 0.18
C LEU A 49 -33.24 4.37 1.45
N ASP A 50 -32.82 3.85 2.61
CA ASP A 50 -33.40 4.11 3.94
C ASP A 50 -33.08 5.49 4.50
N GLY A 51 -32.27 6.29 3.77
CA GLY A 51 -31.84 7.63 4.19
C GLY A 51 -30.50 7.63 4.95
N GLY A 52 -29.95 6.46 5.28
CA GLY A 52 -28.61 6.31 5.86
C GLY A 52 -27.50 6.73 4.89
N ARG A 53 -26.26 6.69 5.37
CA ARG A 53 -25.07 6.98 4.57
C ARG A 53 -24.09 5.82 4.66
N LYS A 54 -23.53 5.44 3.52
CA LYS A 54 -22.51 4.40 3.44
C LYS A 54 -21.21 4.99 2.89
N ARG A 55 -20.11 4.72 3.58
CA ARG A 55 -18.77 5.06 3.12
C ARG A 55 -18.23 3.91 2.30
N VAL A 56 -17.93 4.17 1.03
CA VAL A 56 -17.52 3.14 0.08
C VAL A 56 -16.18 3.53 -0.53
N PRO A 57 -15.18 2.62 -0.58
CA PRO A 57 -13.94 2.86 -1.29
C PRO A 57 -14.20 3.07 -2.79
N VAL A 58 -13.59 4.08 -3.39
CA VAL A 58 -13.74 4.34 -4.83
C VAL A 58 -13.31 3.12 -5.64
N SER A 59 -12.21 2.45 -5.25
CA SER A 59 -11.77 1.21 -5.89
C SER A 59 -12.80 0.08 -5.84
N GLU A 60 -13.71 0.08 -4.85
CA GLU A 60 -14.81 -0.88 -4.77
C GLU A 60 -15.86 -0.59 -5.83
N LEU A 61 -16.27 0.66 -5.94
CA LEU A 61 -17.23 1.09 -6.94
C LEU A 61 -16.75 0.81 -8.36
N VAL A 62 -15.46 1.07 -8.63
CA VAL A 62 -14.86 0.77 -9.94
C VAL A 62 -14.81 -0.75 -10.19
N ALA A 63 -14.39 -1.54 -9.19
CA ALA A 63 -14.35 -2.99 -9.33
C ALA A 63 -15.75 -3.59 -9.56
N ASP A 64 -16.75 -3.12 -8.82
CA ASP A 64 -18.13 -3.60 -8.95
C ASP A 64 -18.72 -3.23 -10.32
N ALA A 65 -18.49 -1.99 -10.76
CA ALA A 65 -19.02 -1.51 -12.02
C ALA A 65 -18.33 -2.12 -13.26
N PHE A 66 -17.00 -2.22 -13.26
CA PHE A 66 -16.23 -2.56 -14.46
C PHE A 66 -15.67 -3.98 -14.50
N MET A 67 -15.52 -4.63 -13.32
CA MET A 67 -14.84 -5.93 -13.20
C MET A 67 -15.76 -7.03 -12.64
N GLY A 68 -17.04 -6.74 -12.41
CA GLY A 68 -18.00 -7.72 -11.86
C GLY A 68 -17.84 -7.97 -10.35
N GLY A 69 -17.22 -7.02 -9.64
CA GLY A 69 -16.99 -7.12 -8.20
C GLY A 69 -15.69 -7.85 -7.82
N THR A 70 -15.42 -7.88 -6.52
CA THR A 70 -14.23 -8.57 -6.00
C THR A 70 -14.54 -10.06 -5.82
N PRO A 71 -13.84 -11.00 -6.50
CA PRO A 71 -14.09 -12.43 -6.36
C PRO A 71 -13.92 -12.91 -4.92
N PRO A 72 -14.69 -13.93 -4.49
CA PRO A 72 -14.56 -14.49 -3.14
C PRO A 72 -13.13 -14.95 -2.83
N GLY A 73 -12.64 -14.63 -1.64
CA GLY A 73 -11.30 -15.00 -1.20
C GLY A 73 -10.15 -14.16 -1.78
N MET A 74 -10.43 -13.22 -2.65
CA MET A 74 -9.45 -12.30 -3.21
C MET A 74 -9.45 -10.94 -2.51
N LEU A 75 -8.33 -10.25 -2.59
CA LEU A 75 -8.12 -8.89 -2.12
C LEU A 75 -7.99 -7.96 -3.32
N ARG A 76 -8.72 -6.84 -3.28
CA ARG A 76 -8.56 -5.75 -4.23
C ARG A 76 -7.33 -4.93 -3.84
N VAL A 77 -6.38 -4.79 -4.75
CA VAL A 77 -5.13 -4.04 -4.55
C VAL A 77 -4.82 -3.17 -5.76
N HIS A 78 -4.10 -2.08 -5.54
CA HIS A 78 -3.64 -1.19 -6.60
C HIS A 78 -2.33 -1.73 -7.20
N ARG A 79 -2.27 -1.85 -8.51
CA ARG A 79 -1.11 -2.39 -9.24
C ARG A 79 0.16 -1.57 -8.97
N ASN A 80 0.07 -0.26 -8.97
CA ASN A 80 1.19 0.66 -8.71
C ASN A 80 1.41 0.95 -7.22
N GLY A 81 0.56 0.45 -6.32
CA GLY A 81 0.60 0.72 -4.88
C GLY A 81 0.04 2.09 -4.46
N MET A 82 -0.38 2.94 -5.39
CA MET A 82 -0.98 4.25 -5.12
C MET A 82 -2.49 4.10 -4.89
N GLN A 83 -2.93 4.28 -3.65
CA GLN A 83 -4.34 4.08 -3.25
C GLN A 83 -5.30 5.17 -3.76
N GLN A 84 -4.78 6.26 -4.26
CA GLN A 84 -5.55 7.35 -4.87
C GLN A 84 -5.81 7.15 -6.36
N ASP A 85 -5.03 6.30 -7.02
CA ASP A 85 -5.18 5.96 -8.42
C ASP A 85 -6.15 4.78 -8.57
N ASN A 86 -7.45 5.12 -8.67
CA ASN A 86 -8.54 4.14 -8.72
C ASN A 86 -8.97 3.79 -10.16
N ALA A 87 -8.12 4.04 -11.16
CA ALA A 87 -8.38 3.61 -12.52
C ALA A 87 -8.55 2.08 -12.60
N VAL A 88 -9.48 1.61 -13.43
CA VAL A 88 -9.78 0.18 -13.61
C VAL A 88 -8.53 -0.63 -13.96
N GLU A 89 -7.66 -0.08 -14.80
CA GLU A 89 -6.39 -0.72 -15.21
C GLU A 89 -5.40 -0.92 -14.06
N ASN A 90 -5.52 -0.08 -13.03
CA ASN A 90 -4.68 -0.13 -11.85
C ASN A 90 -5.23 -1.04 -10.74
N ILE A 91 -6.48 -1.48 -10.83
CA ILE A 91 -7.11 -2.37 -9.85
C ILE A 91 -6.88 -3.82 -10.28
N ILE A 92 -6.34 -4.63 -9.36
CA ILE A 92 -6.15 -6.08 -9.57
C ILE A 92 -6.63 -6.87 -8.37
N PHE A 93 -6.98 -8.13 -8.60
CA PHE A 93 -7.38 -9.06 -7.55
C PHE A 93 -6.24 -10.04 -7.26
N LEU A 94 -5.88 -10.17 -6.00
CA LEU A 94 -4.82 -11.07 -5.53
C LEU A 94 -5.31 -11.92 -4.36
N THR A 95 -4.83 -13.14 -4.26
CA THR A 95 -4.99 -13.94 -3.03
C THR A 95 -4.18 -13.31 -1.88
N ARG A 96 -4.50 -13.67 -0.63
CA ARG A 96 -3.72 -13.20 0.54
C ARG A 96 -2.24 -13.55 0.42
N SER A 97 -1.92 -14.75 -0.08
CA SER A 97 -0.55 -15.20 -0.29
C SER A 97 0.19 -14.34 -1.32
N GLN A 98 -0.44 -14.05 -2.47
CA GLN A 98 0.13 -13.18 -3.50
C GLN A 98 0.32 -11.74 -3.01
N SER A 99 -0.67 -11.19 -2.29
CA SER A 99 -0.60 -9.85 -1.72
C SER A 99 0.53 -9.74 -0.69
N SER A 100 0.69 -10.74 0.19
CA SER A 100 1.79 -10.79 1.17
C SER A 100 3.16 -10.87 0.51
N LYS A 101 3.31 -11.65 -0.57
CA LYS A 101 4.57 -11.72 -1.33
C LYS A 101 4.91 -10.38 -1.98
N ARG A 102 3.90 -9.66 -2.46
CA ARG A 102 4.06 -8.35 -3.08
C ARG A 102 4.45 -7.24 -2.10
N GLN A 103 3.95 -7.29 -0.87
CA GLN A 103 4.27 -6.30 0.17
C GLN A 103 5.67 -6.49 0.78
N ARG A 104 6.30 -7.64 0.57
CA ARG A 104 7.62 -7.97 1.12
C ARG A 104 8.85 -7.35 0.45
N PRO A 105 8.84 -6.88 -0.83
CA PRO A 105 10.06 -6.28 -1.40
C PRO A 105 10.51 -5.00 -0.72
N GLY A 106 9.62 -4.30 0.02
CA GLY A 106 9.94 -2.99 0.63
C GLY A 106 10.77 -3.03 1.91
N ASN A 107 10.86 -4.19 2.59
CA ASN A 107 11.56 -4.30 3.88
C ASN A 107 12.87 -5.11 3.82
N CYS A 108 13.26 -5.60 2.65
CA CYS A 108 14.55 -6.27 2.45
C CYS A 108 15.61 -5.26 2.02
N LEU A 109 15.90 -4.26 2.88
CA LEU A 109 17.04 -3.40 2.63
C LEU A 109 18.32 -4.23 2.81
N PRO A 110 19.25 -4.19 1.82
CA PRO A 110 20.54 -4.83 1.97
C PRO A 110 21.29 -4.22 3.16
N VAL A 111 21.97 -5.06 3.90
CA VAL A 111 22.75 -4.68 5.10
C VAL A 111 24.22 -4.93 4.83
N ALA A 112 25.03 -3.90 5.00
CA ALA A 112 26.48 -4.01 5.01
C ALA A 112 27.00 -4.20 6.43
N LYS A 113 27.92 -5.15 6.61
CA LYS A 113 28.72 -5.37 7.82
C LYS A 113 30.04 -4.64 7.67
N LEU A 114 30.38 -3.79 8.62
CA LEU A 114 31.58 -2.97 8.60
C LEU A 114 32.53 -3.39 9.73
N ASP A 115 33.83 -3.38 9.43
CA ASP A 115 34.89 -3.56 10.44
C ASP A 115 35.08 -2.31 11.32
N GLN A 116 36.06 -2.36 12.21
CA GLN A 116 36.40 -1.24 13.11
C GLN A 116 36.92 -0.01 12.35
N MET A 117 37.43 -0.20 11.15
CA MET A 117 37.92 0.88 10.28
C MET A 117 36.84 1.42 9.33
N GLY A 118 35.60 0.89 9.41
CA GLY A 118 34.47 1.29 8.56
C GLY A 118 34.49 0.65 7.17
N ARG A 119 35.36 -0.35 6.91
CA ARG A 119 35.43 -1.04 5.60
C ARG A 119 34.35 -2.13 5.54
N VAL A 120 33.74 -2.31 4.36
CA VAL A 120 32.72 -3.35 4.15
C VAL A 120 33.35 -4.74 4.15
N VAL A 121 32.97 -5.55 5.13
CA VAL A 121 33.42 -6.96 5.27
C VAL A 121 32.46 -7.92 4.58
N ALA A 122 31.15 -7.63 4.61
CA ALA A 122 30.13 -8.45 3.97
C ALA A 122 28.88 -7.62 3.64
N ILE A 123 28.14 -8.06 2.61
CA ILE A 123 26.84 -7.51 2.24
C ILE A 123 25.82 -8.64 2.27
N TYR A 124 24.68 -8.39 2.92
CA TYR A 124 23.55 -9.30 3.06
C TYR A 124 22.34 -8.74 2.32
N LYS A 125 21.52 -9.62 1.71
CA LYS A 125 20.31 -9.23 0.97
C LYS A 125 19.24 -8.59 1.89
N SER A 126 19.29 -8.89 3.19
CA SER A 126 18.32 -8.38 4.17
C SER A 126 18.87 -8.43 5.59
N GLY A 127 18.25 -7.68 6.51
CA GLY A 127 18.53 -7.75 7.93
C GLY A 127 18.31 -9.17 8.53
N ALA A 128 17.35 -9.94 8.00
CA ALA A 128 17.11 -11.32 8.43
C ALA A 128 18.26 -12.26 8.02
N GLU A 129 18.84 -12.10 6.84
CA GLU A 129 20.01 -12.86 6.41
C GLU A 129 21.26 -12.48 7.24
N ALA A 130 21.46 -11.18 7.45
CA ALA A 130 22.54 -10.68 8.30
C ALA A 130 22.44 -11.26 9.71
N ALA A 131 21.24 -11.29 10.28
CA ALA A 131 20.97 -11.85 11.61
C ALA A 131 21.34 -13.34 11.69
N ARG A 132 20.86 -14.16 10.75
CA ARG A 132 21.17 -15.60 10.72
C ARG A 132 22.66 -15.89 10.58
N LYS A 133 23.34 -15.22 9.64
CA LYS A 133 24.75 -15.47 9.36
C LYS A 133 25.70 -14.99 10.46
N ASN A 134 25.25 -14.07 11.29
CA ASN A 134 26.06 -13.53 12.39
C ASN A 134 25.54 -13.94 13.78
N HIS A 135 24.56 -14.86 13.87
CA HIS A 135 23.98 -15.34 15.12
C HIS A 135 23.47 -14.21 16.04
N ILE A 136 22.89 -13.17 15.43
CA ILE A 136 22.34 -11.99 16.11
C ILE A 136 20.85 -11.91 15.81
N SER A 137 20.05 -11.38 16.73
CA SER A 137 18.62 -11.19 16.46
C SER A 137 18.37 -10.15 15.35
N GLN A 138 17.32 -10.36 14.56
CA GLN A 138 16.93 -9.40 13.49
C GLN A 138 16.61 -8.02 14.08
N GLN A 139 16.06 -7.97 15.30
CA GLN A 139 15.79 -6.72 16.00
C GLN A 139 17.08 -5.95 16.31
N ALA A 140 18.14 -6.66 16.75
CA ALA A 140 19.45 -6.06 17.02
C ALA A 140 20.10 -5.50 15.74
N ILE A 141 20.03 -6.24 14.61
CA ILE A 141 20.50 -5.72 13.30
C ILE A 141 19.73 -4.46 12.91
N SER A 142 18.40 -4.49 13.02
CA SER A 142 17.55 -3.33 12.70
C SER A 142 17.86 -2.12 13.58
N ALA A 143 18.06 -2.33 14.88
CA ALA A 143 18.39 -1.26 15.83
C ALA A 143 19.76 -0.63 15.52
N ARG A 144 20.74 -1.43 15.13
CA ARG A 144 22.06 -0.95 14.70
C ARG A 144 21.99 -0.16 13.40
N CYS A 145 21.33 -0.70 12.37
CA CYS A 145 21.16 -0.01 11.08
C CYS A 145 20.39 1.30 11.17
N ASN A 146 19.47 1.43 12.15
CA ASN A 146 18.70 2.65 12.40
C ASN A 146 19.36 3.62 13.40
N GLY A 147 20.57 3.34 13.86
CA GLY A 147 21.30 4.19 14.83
C GLY A 147 20.69 4.26 16.22
N ARG A 148 19.76 3.34 16.57
CA ARG A 148 19.16 3.28 17.91
C ARG A 148 20.15 2.79 18.98
N ILE A 149 21.19 2.08 18.58
CA ILE A 149 22.30 1.65 19.44
C ILE A 149 23.53 2.43 18.99
N LYS A 150 24.00 3.35 19.82
CA LYS A 150 25.12 4.25 19.48
C LYS A 150 26.48 3.55 19.41
N ASP A 151 26.69 2.52 20.22
CA ASP A 151 27.96 1.77 20.24
C ASP A 151 27.73 0.31 19.87
N THR A 152 27.65 0.07 18.56
CA THR A 152 27.36 -1.25 18.01
C THR A 152 28.55 -2.20 18.03
N ARG A 153 29.77 -1.66 18.19
CA ARG A 153 31.03 -2.41 18.10
C ARG A 153 31.35 -3.19 19.36
N ARG A 154 30.79 -2.82 20.52
CA ARG A 154 31.04 -3.48 21.80
C ARG A 154 30.49 -4.91 21.89
N LEU A 155 29.53 -5.28 21.04
CA LEU A 155 28.87 -6.58 21.13
C LEU A 155 29.56 -7.68 20.29
N ASP A 156 30.03 -7.37 19.10
CA ASP A 156 30.62 -8.33 18.18
C ASP A 156 31.79 -7.74 17.34
N GLY A 157 32.20 -6.51 17.62
CA GLY A 157 33.29 -5.83 16.92
C GLY A 157 32.91 -5.23 15.57
N TYR A 158 31.64 -5.35 15.13
CA TYR A 158 31.18 -4.91 13.81
C TYR A 158 30.04 -3.89 13.90
N ALA A 159 30.03 -2.99 12.93
CA ALA A 159 28.88 -2.12 12.67
C ALA A 159 28.02 -2.70 11.55
N TYR A 160 26.70 -2.40 11.58
CA TYR A 160 25.76 -2.79 10.54
C TYR A 160 25.00 -1.55 10.08
N VAL A 161 24.98 -1.35 8.77
CA VAL A 161 24.32 -0.19 8.12
C VAL A 161 23.49 -0.67 6.92
N PHE A 162 22.48 0.09 6.53
CA PHE A 162 21.79 -0.20 5.27
C PHE A 162 22.71 0.17 4.09
N ALA A 163 22.90 -0.75 3.15
CA ALA A 163 23.81 -0.58 2.01
C ALA A 163 23.35 0.48 0.99
N ASN A 164 22.08 0.92 1.04
CA ASN A 164 21.50 1.95 0.17
C ASN A 164 21.15 3.23 0.97
N MET A 165 22.15 3.94 1.47
CA MET A 165 21.91 5.24 2.12
C MET A 165 21.64 6.40 1.13
N GLU A 166 21.77 6.22 -0.17
CA GLU A 166 21.56 7.30 -1.16
C GLU A 166 20.10 7.67 -1.42
N ARG A 167 19.11 7.00 -0.80
CA ARG A 167 17.67 7.25 -1.04
C ARG A 167 16.92 7.91 0.11
N ARG A 168 17.61 8.51 1.09
CA ARG A 168 16.97 9.30 2.14
C ARG A 168 17.58 10.70 2.20
N LYS A 169 17.25 11.52 1.22
CA LYS A 169 17.20 12.98 1.33
C LYS A 169 15.80 13.46 1.04
#